data_117f6a5b5b389f074de6eb77eeef9252
#
_entry.id   117f6a5b5b389f074de6eb77eeef9252
#
_cell.length_a   1.000
_cell.length_b   1.000
_cell.length_c   1.000
_cell.angle_alpha   90.00
_cell.angle_beta   90.00
_cell.angle_gamma   90.00
#
_symmetry.space_group_name_H-M   'P 1'
#
loop_
_entity.id
_entity.type
_entity.pdbx_description
1 polymer ?
#
loop_
_entity_poly.entity_id
_entity_poly.type
_entity_poly.pdbx_seq_one_letter_code
_entity_poly.pdbx_strand_id
1 'polypeptide(L)'
;MFLGILAARLIRKKKPELAFDDLLKEKWIGAVSVAVMLILFLLLPANLSDEVCQKYPILIQGYLYSIVINVIMNIFTFFMILLLSYGFIKKSLKKRHITYPIALIIFFVIYYQLDAPLGGIENKKIEGVVLQTTGSTCAAATLANILSLYGHDKREREMALELHTKIIGTTNGQMRYLLSRYNIRWRDINKRSLSLADIQCPAILNVDHPVVGKESHAVAYMKMLREGSYEIWDPLSGLEVWSAKTVAEVWHGTGIECLPNKK
;
A
#
# COMPACT_ATOMS: atom_id res chain seq x y z
N MET A 1 14.37 -13.05 -14.24
CA MET A 1 15.78 -13.17 -14.69
C MET A 1 15.91 -14.06 -15.92
N PHE A 2 15.57 -15.34 -15.85
CA PHE A 2 15.72 -16.31 -16.96
C PHE A 2 15.09 -15.87 -18.29
N LEU A 3 13.86 -15.35 -18.26
CA LEU A 3 13.15 -14.86 -19.46
C LEU A 3 13.87 -13.70 -20.17
N GLY A 4 14.51 -12.80 -19.45
CA GLY A 4 15.28 -11.68 -20.02
C GLY A 4 16.50 -12.17 -20.79
N ILE A 5 17.22 -13.17 -20.25
CA ILE A 5 18.36 -13.80 -20.92
C ILE A 5 17.92 -14.56 -22.18
N LEU A 6 16.81 -15.30 -22.09
CA LEU A 6 16.25 -16.04 -23.23
C LEU A 6 15.83 -15.08 -24.35
N ALA A 7 15.11 -14.00 -24.00
CA ALA A 7 14.72 -12.98 -24.97
C ALA A 7 15.92 -12.31 -25.65
N ALA A 8 16.99 -12.00 -24.89
CA ALA A 8 18.23 -11.46 -25.45
C ALA A 8 18.87 -12.40 -26.48
N ARG A 9 18.88 -13.72 -26.18
CA ARG A 9 19.38 -14.74 -27.11
C ARG A 9 18.54 -14.84 -28.39
N LEU A 10 17.21 -14.77 -28.27
CA LEU A 10 16.28 -14.81 -29.40
C LEU A 10 16.43 -13.59 -30.31
N ILE A 11 16.56 -12.38 -29.73
CA ILE A 11 16.80 -11.15 -30.50
C ILE A 11 18.12 -11.27 -31.26
N ARG A 12 19.19 -11.72 -30.60
CA ARG A 12 20.48 -11.94 -31.29
C ARG A 12 20.39 -12.93 -32.43
N LYS A 13 19.64 -14.03 -32.27
CA LYS A 13 19.47 -15.04 -33.32
C LYS A 13 18.76 -14.48 -34.56
N LYS A 14 17.75 -13.60 -34.35
CA LYS A 14 16.96 -12.99 -35.42
C LYS A 14 17.64 -11.80 -36.09
N LYS A 15 18.39 -10.99 -35.33
CA LYS A 15 19.06 -9.77 -35.81
C LYS A 15 20.51 -9.72 -35.32
N PRO A 16 21.42 -10.53 -35.90
CA PRO A 16 22.80 -10.64 -35.44
C PRO A 16 23.62 -9.35 -35.59
N GLU A 17 23.27 -8.50 -36.54
CA GLU A 17 23.99 -7.25 -36.85
C GLU A 17 23.61 -6.09 -35.93
N LEU A 18 22.51 -6.21 -35.15
CA LEU A 18 22.02 -5.14 -34.33
C LEU A 18 23.00 -4.82 -33.18
N ALA A 19 23.55 -3.61 -33.15
CA ALA A 19 24.39 -3.15 -32.05
C ALA A 19 23.54 -2.76 -30.83
N PHE A 20 24.16 -2.73 -29.65
CA PHE A 20 23.45 -2.34 -28.42
C PHE A 20 22.84 -0.93 -28.50
N ASP A 21 23.62 0.04 -29.02
CA ASP A 21 23.18 1.41 -29.19
C ASP A 21 22.04 1.52 -30.23
N ASP A 22 21.98 0.62 -31.19
CA ASP A 22 20.91 0.56 -32.20
C ASP A 22 19.66 -0.15 -31.69
N LEU A 23 19.80 -1.07 -30.72
CA LEU A 23 18.67 -1.69 -30.05
C LEU A 23 17.76 -0.62 -29.40
N LEU A 24 18.35 0.39 -28.79
CA LEU A 24 17.61 1.49 -28.16
C LEU A 24 17.07 2.50 -29.18
N LYS A 25 17.65 2.56 -30.39
CA LYS A 25 17.19 3.40 -31.50
C LYS A 25 16.13 2.72 -32.37
N GLU A 26 15.96 1.42 -32.26
CA GLU A 26 14.88 0.70 -32.97
C GLU A 26 13.52 1.24 -32.52
N LYS A 27 12.83 1.90 -33.43
CA LYS A 27 11.55 2.60 -33.17
C LYS A 27 10.51 1.73 -32.46
N TRP A 28 10.45 0.44 -32.81
CA TRP A 28 9.47 -0.47 -32.20
C TRP A 28 9.81 -0.81 -30.73
N ILE A 29 11.11 -0.93 -30.38
CA ILE A 29 11.54 -1.17 -29.00
C ILE A 29 11.26 0.08 -28.16
N GLY A 30 11.56 1.26 -28.68
CA GLY A 30 11.21 2.52 -28.08
C GLY A 30 9.70 2.65 -27.89
N ALA A 31 8.91 2.37 -28.94
CA ALA A 31 7.45 2.42 -28.88
C ALA A 31 6.86 1.43 -27.87
N VAL A 32 7.35 0.19 -27.84
CA VAL A 32 6.92 -0.82 -26.85
C VAL A 32 7.31 -0.38 -25.43
N SER A 33 8.52 0.13 -25.24
CA SER A 33 8.96 0.62 -23.92
C SER A 33 8.11 1.79 -23.44
N VAL A 34 7.80 2.75 -24.31
CA VAL A 34 6.91 3.89 -24.00
C VAL A 34 5.49 3.41 -23.75
N ALA A 35 4.96 2.49 -24.58
CA ALA A 35 3.62 1.94 -24.36
C ALA A 35 3.51 1.18 -23.02
N VAL A 36 4.51 0.37 -22.68
CA VAL A 36 4.58 -0.31 -21.39
C VAL A 36 4.67 0.69 -20.24
N MET A 37 5.50 1.72 -20.36
CA MET A 37 5.60 2.79 -19.35
C MET A 37 4.30 3.55 -19.19
N LEU A 38 3.60 3.87 -20.28
CA LEU A 38 2.28 4.52 -20.25
C LEU A 38 1.22 3.62 -19.61
N ILE A 39 1.18 2.33 -19.98
CA ILE A 39 0.28 1.35 -19.37
C ILE A 39 0.56 1.24 -17.87
N LEU A 40 1.83 1.15 -17.48
CA LEU A 40 2.23 1.10 -16.09
C LEU A 40 1.86 2.38 -15.33
N PHE A 41 2.04 3.55 -15.96
CA PHE A 41 1.64 4.84 -15.39
C PHE A 41 0.11 4.95 -15.22
N LEU A 42 -0.65 4.46 -16.19
CA LEU A 42 -2.13 4.43 -16.11
C LEU A 42 -2.64 3.39 -15.09
N LEU A 43 -1.86 2.34 -14.83
CA LEU A 43 -2.15 1.31 -13.82
C LEU A 43 -1.60 1.67 -12.43
N LEU A 44 -0.89 2.80 -12.29
CA LEU A 44 -0.42 3.26 -10.98
C LEU A 44 -1.59 3.42 -10.00
N PRO A 45 -1.43 2.96 -8.75
CA PRO A 45 -2.50 2.95 -7.74
C PRO A 45 -3.17 4.29 -7.47
N ALA A 46 -2.50 5.42 -7.77
CA ALA A 46 -3.08 6.75 -7.68
C ALA A 46 -4.36 6.95 -8.54
N ASN A 47 -4.55 6.10 -9.56
CA ASN A 47 -5.73 6.15 -10.44
C ASN A 47 -6.66 4.93 -10.28
N LEU A 48 -6.23 3.90 -9.57
CA LEU A 48 -7.13 2.84 -9.12
C LEU A 48 -7.81 3.35 -7.85
N SER A 49 -8.88 4.14 -8.05
CA SER A 49 -9.71 4.58 -6.93
C SER A 49 -10.16 3.36 -6.12
N ASP A 50 -10.29 3.51 -4.81
CA ASP A 50 -10.84 2.46 -3.94
C ASP A 50 -12.14 1.89 -4.51
N GLU A 51 -12.95 2.69 -5.21
CA GLU A 51 -14.18 2.29 -5.91
C GLU A 51 -13.97 1.25 -7.01
N VAL A 52 -12.86 1.32 -7.75
CA VAL A 52 -12.54 0.31 -8.77
C VAL A 52 -12.07 -0.99 -8.11
N CYS A 53 -11.26 -0.89 -7.07
CA CYS A 53 -10.78 -2.06 -6.33
C CYS A 53 -11.92 -2.80 -5.62
N GLN A 54 -12.95 -2.10 -5.13
CA GLN A 54 -14.12 -2.68 -4.47
C GLN A 54 -14.95 -3.59 -5.39
N LYS A 55 -14.89 -3.40 -6.71
CA LYS A 55 -15.62 -4.23 -7.68
C LYS A 55 -15.05 -5.63 -7.86
N TYR A 56 -13.83 -5.88 -7.35
CA TYR A 56 -13.19 -7.17 -7.47
C TYR A 56 -13.34 -8.01 -6.18
N PRO A 57 -13.36 -9.35 -6.29
CA PRO A 57 -13.32 -10.22 -5.12
C PRO A 57 -12.15 -9.88 -4.19
N ILE A 58 -12.37 -10.00 -2.88
CA ILE A 58 -11.42 -9.60 -1.82
C ILE A 58 -10.02 -10.20 -2.02
N LEU A 59 -9.93 -11.46 -2.47
CA LEU A 59 -8.67 -12.11 -2.83
C LEU A 59 -7.91 -11.35 -3.93
N ILE A 60 -8.63 -10.78 -4.89
CA ILE A 60 -8.05 -9.99 -5.97
C ILE A 60 -7.68 -8.60 -5.48
N GLN A 61 -8.44 -8.00 -4.55
CA GLN A 61 -8.13 -6.68 -4.00
C GLN A 61 -6.78 -6.66 -3.29
N GLY A 62 -6.52 -7.58 -2.35
CA GLY A 62 -5.23 -7.69 -1.67
C GLY A 62 -4.08 -7.98 -2.64
N TYR A 63 -4.37 -8.74 -3.69
CA TYR A 63 -3.42 -9.04 -4.76
C TYR A 63 -3.19 -7.81 -5.66
N LEU A 64 -4.19 -7.04 -6.03
CA LEU A 64 -4.06 -5.81 -6.84
C LEU A 64 -3.20 -4.75 -6.14
N TYR A 65 -3.40 -4.52 -4.85
CA TYR A 65 -2.59 -3.55 -4.08
C TYR A 65 -1.11 -3.95 -3.96
N SER A 66 -0.80 -5.26 -3.92
CA SER A 66 0.59 -5.74 -3.88
C SER A 66 1.16 -6.04 -5.27
N ILE A 67 0.32 -6.50 -6.22
CA ILE A 67 0.74 -6.89 -7.56
C ILE A 67 1.19 -5.71 -8.40
N VAL A 68 0.51 -4.57 -8.34
CA VAL A 68 0.84 -3.47 -9.25
C VAL A 68 2.30 -3.07 -9.06
N ILE A 69 2.76 -2.92 -7.82
CA ILE A 69 4.16 -2.61 -7.53
C ILE A 69 5.07 -3.78 -7.92
N ASN A 70 4.71 -5.01 -7.56
CA ASN A 70 5.51 -6.18 -7.88
C ASN A 70 5.58 -6.47 -9.39
N VAL A 71 4.50 -6.28 -10.13
CA VAL A 71 4.47 -6.43 -11.60
C VAL A 71 5.33 -5.35 -12.26
N ILE A 72 5.21 -4.10 -11.84
CA ILE A 72 6.05 -3.00 -12.33
C ILE A 72 7.53 -3.31 -12.09
N MET A 73 7.90 -3.72 -10.88
CA MET A 73 9.27 -4.07 -10.53
C MET A 73 9.77 -5.28 -11.32
N ASN A 74 8.93 -6.30 -11.54
CA ASN A 74 9.30 -7.48 -12.33
C ASN A 74 9.47 -7.15 -13.82
N ILE A 75 8.60 -6.34 -14.41
CA ILE A 75 8.71 -5.89 -15.79
C ILE A 75 9.98 -5.03 -15.96
N PHE A 76 10.20 -4.08 -15.05
CA PHE A 76 11.41 -3.26 -15.07
C PHE A 76 12.68 -4.14 -14.97
N THR A 77 12.73 -5.05 -14.01
CA THR A 77 13.84 -6.01 -13.84
C THR A 77 14.05 -6.85 -15.08
N PHE A 78 12.95 -7.32 -15.72
CA PHE A 78 13.02 -8.06 -16.98
C PHE A 78 13.69 -7.26 -18.09
N PHE A 79 13.27 -6.01 -18.34
CA PHE A 79 13.87 -5.16 -19.37
C PHE A 79 15.33 -4.83 -19.07
N MET A 80 15.67 -4.54 -17.81
CA MET A 80 17.05 -4.29 -17.42
C MET A 80 17.96 -5.49 -17.67
N ILE A 81 17.52 -6.70 -17.29
CA ILE A 81 18.28 -7.93 -17.55
C ILE A 81 18.36 -8.22 -19.04
N LEU A 82 17.28 -7.96 -19.80
CA LEU A 82 17.29 -8.09 -21.25
C LEU A 82 18.38 -7.21 -21.90
N LEU A 83 18.41 -5.92 -21.56
CA LEU A 83 19.37 -4.97 -22.10
C LEU A 83 20.81 -5.32 -21.72
N LEU A 84 21.06 -5.64 -20.45
CA LEU A 84 22.39 -6.03 -19.97
C LEU A 84 22.86 -7.33 -20.63
N SER A 85 21.98 -8.34 -20.70
CA SER A 85 22.32 -9.63 -21.31
C SER A 85 22.61 -9.49 -22.81
N TYR A 86 21.82 -8.67 -23.52
CA TYR A 86 22.05 -8.40 -24.92
C TYR A 86 23.40 -7.72 -25.16
N GLY A 87 23.69 -6.66 -24.42
CA GLY A 87 24.96 -5.94 -24.51
C GLY A 87 26.18 -6.80 -24.16
N PHE A 88 26.04 -7.68 -23.14
CA PHE A 88 27.08 -8.65 -22.76
C PHE A 88 27.34 -9.68 -23.89
N ILE A 89 26.27 -10.24 -24.45
CA ILE A 89 26.36 -11.23 -25.53
C ILE A 89 27.06 -10.62 -26.78
N LYS A 90 26.78 -9.36 -27.09
CA LYS A 90 27.37 -8.64 -28.24
C LYS A 90 28.78 -8.12 -27.96
N LYS A 91 29.28 -8.18 -26.70
CA LYS A 91 30.55 -7.57 -26.29
C LYS A 91 30.62 -6.07 -26.61
N SER A 92 29.48 -5.39 -26.69
CA SER A 92 29.35 -3.96 -27.03
C SER A 92 29.10 -3.06 -25.83
N LEU A 93 29.24 -3.62 -24.61
CA LEU A 93 29.01 -2.87 -23.37
C LEU A 93 30.13 -1.86 -23.12
N LYS A 94 29.77 -0.59 -23.14
CA LYS A 94 30.61 0.47 -22.56
C LYS A 94 30.40 0.52 -21.05
N LYS A 95 31.38 1.02 -20.28
CA LYS A 95 31.29 1.13 -18.82
C LYS A 95 29.95 1.78 -18.36
N ARG A 96 29.50 2.82 -19.05
CA ARG A 96 28.23 3.51 -18.77
C ARG A 96 27.00 2.58 -18.89
N HIS A 97 27.00 1.62 -19.81
CA HIS A 97 25.87 0.68 -20.02
C HIS A 97 25.73 -0.32 -18.87
N ILE A 98 26.74 -0.48 -18.05
CA ILE A 98 26.74 -1.33 -16.85
C ILE A 98 26.45 -0.48 -15.63
N THR A 99 27.09 0.68 -15.49
CA THR A 99 27.00 1.52 -14.30
C THR A 99 25.59 2.06 -14.08
N TYR A 100 24.92 2.60 -15.12
CA TYR A 100 23.56 3.15 -14.95
C TYR A 100 22.52 2.10 -14.56
N PRO A 101 22.43 0.92 -15.22
CA PRO A 101 21.54 -0.15 -14.78
C PRO A 101 21.79 -0.62 -13.36
N ILE A 102 23.06 -0.79 -12.98
CA ILE A 102 23.41 -1.20 -11.60
C ILE A 102 22.98 -0.13 -10.60
N ALA A 103 23.29 1.14 -10.87
CA ALA A 103 22.88 2.26 -10.02
C ALA A 103 21.36 2.32 -9.87
N LEU A 104 20.62 2.08 -10.96
CA LEU A 104 19.17 2.08 -10.97
C LEU A 104 18.59 0.88 -10.20
N ILE A 105 19.18 -0.32 -10.33
CA ILE A 105 18.80 -1.50 -9.54
C ILE A 105 19.05 -1.23 -8.05
N ILE A 106 20.22 -0.68 -7.70
CA ILE A 106 20.54 -0.33 -6.30
C ILE A 106 19.53 0.69 -5.77
N PHE A 107 19.22 1.73 -6.56
CA PHE A 107 18.21 2.73 -6.19
C PHE A 107 16.84 2.09 -5.93
N PHE A 108 16.36 1.19 -6.80
CA PHE A 108 15.09 0.51 -6.60
C PHE A 108 15.10 -0.47 -5.44
N VAL A 109 16.22 -1.19 -5.20
CA VAL A 109 16.36 -2.06 -4.03
C VAL A 109 16.30 -1.22 -2.74
N ILE A 110 17.00 -0.10 -2.70
CA ILE A 110 16.97 0.82 -1.55
C ILE A 110 15.55 1.38 -1.39
N TYR A 111 14.94 1.87 -2.46
CA TYR A 111 13.57 2.39 -2.46
C TYR A 111 12.56 1.34 -1.95
N TYR A 112 12.67 0.10 -2.44
CA TYR A 112 11.80 -1.01 -2.00
C TYR A 112 11.99 -1.34 -0.52
N GLN A 113 13.21 -1.29 -0.01
CA GLN A 113 13.48 -1.50 1.42
C GLN A 113 12.94 -0.34 2.28
N LEU A 114 13.07 0.91 1.79
CA LEU A 114 12.49 2.06 2.47
C LEU A 114 10.95 2.06 2.42
N ASP A 115 10.38 1.48 1.38
CA ASP A 115 8.92 1.33 1.22
C ASP A 115 8.35 0.13 2.02
N ALA A 116 9.20 -0.71 2.59
CA ALA A 116 8.78 -1.77 3.51
C ALA A 116 8.45 -1.21 4.90
N PRO A 117 7.67 -1.94 5.73
CA PRO A 117 7.45 -1.54 7.11
C PRO A 117 8.80 -1.39 7.81
N LEU A 118 9.05 -0.21 8.33
CA LEU A 118 10.34 0.14 8.91
C LEU A 118 10.68 -0.80 10.08
N GLY A 119 11.91 -1.32 10.09
CA GLY A 119 12.36 -2.31 11.06
C GLY A 119 12.44 -1.82 12.52
N GLY A 120 12.22 -0.52 12.75
CA GLY A 120 12.21 0.11 14.08
C GLY A 120 10.84 0.26 14.71
N ILE A 121 9.81 -0.44 14.21
CA ILE A 121 8.47 -0.38 14.81
C ILE A 121 8.51 -1.03 16.19
N GLU A 122 8.26 -0.23 17.22
CA GLU A 122 8.12 -0.65 18.60
C GLU A 122 6.66 -0.99 18.90
N ASN A 123 6.43 -1.85 19.89
CA ASN A 123 5.07 -2.15 20.36
C ASN A 123 4.80 -1.36 21.63
N LYS A 124 4.30 -0.14 21.49
CA LYS A 124 3.89 0.70 22.62
C LYS A 124 2.41 0.54 22.89
N LYS A 125 2.04 0.44 24.17
CA LYS A 125 0.65 0.48 24.62
C LYS A 125 0.53 1.50 25.74
N ILE A 126 -0.53 2.31 25.72
CA ILE A 126 -0.94 3.20 26.82
C ILE A 126 -2.38 2.85 27.13
N GLU A 127 -2.67 2.53 28.39
CA GLU A 127 -4.02 2.15 28.86
C GLU A 127 -4.69 1.06 28.00
N GLY A 128 -3.88 0.11 27.52
CA GLY A 128 -4.35 -0.99 26.65
C GLY A 128 -4.43 -0.63 25.17
N VAL A 129 -4.30 0.63 24.78
CA VAL A 129 -4.33 1.08 23.39
C VAL A 129 -2.95 0.90 22.76
N VAL A 130 -2.90 0.20 21.64
CA VAL A 130 -1.70 0.05 20.80
C VAL A 130 -1.43 1.38 20.10
N LEU A 131 -0.24 1.94 20.31
CA LEU A 131 0.17 3.19 19.69
C LEU A 131 0.98 2.94 18.41
N GLN A 132 0.87 3.87 17.45
CA GLN A 132 1.78 3.91 16.32
C GLN A 132 3.15 4.44 16.76
N THR A 133 4.21 3.87 16.21
CA THR A 133 5.58 4.28 16.51
C THR A 133 6.29 4.90 15.30
N THR A 134 5.64 4.90 14.15
CA THR A 134 6.10 5.56 12.92
C THR A 134 4.98 6.40 12.31
N GLY A 135 5.34 7.37 11.45
CA GLY A 135 4.37 8.25 10.78
C GLY A 135 3.43 7.56 9.77
N SER A 136 3.65 6.27 9.49
CA SER A 136 2.88 5.51 8.47
C SER A 136 2.10 4.33 9.04
N THR A 137 2.15 4.07 10.34
CA THR A 137 1.58 2.87 10.96
C THR A 137 0.27 3.10 11.73
N CYS A 138 -0.38 4.26 11.54
CA CYS A 138 -1.67 4.54 12.20
C CYS A 138 -2.71 3.44 11.92
N ALA A 139 -2.91 3.04 10.67
CA ALA A 139 -3.85 1.99 10.30
C ALA A 139 -3.48 0.62 10.90
N ALA A 140 -2.19 0.32 11.02
CA ALA A 140 -1.71 -0.92 11.63
C ALA A 140 -2.04 -0.97 13.13
N ALA A 141 -1.74 0.12 13.85
CA ALA A 141 -2.05 0.23 15.27
C ALA A 141 -3.57 0.26 15.52
N THR A 142 -4.33 1.00 14.69
CA THR A 142 -5.80 1.01 14.75
C THR A 142 -6.39 -0.37 14.56
N LEU A 143 -5.91 -1.14 13.57
CA LEU A 143 -6.38 -2.52 13.36
C LEU A 143 -5.98 -3.45 14.50
N ALA A 144 -4.78 -3.31 15.09
CA ALA A 144 -4.41 -4.07 16.28
C ALA A 144 -5.39 -3.81 17.42
N ASN A 145 -5.80 -2.56 17.62
CA ASN A 145 -6.80 -2.17 18.61
C ASN A 145 -8.17 -2.80 18.31
N ILE A 146 -8.65 -2.70 17.08
CA ILE A 146 -9.93 -3.31 16.66
C ILE A 146 -9.88 -4.83 16.84
N LEU A 147 -8.83 -5.50 16.39
CA LEU A 147 -8.69 -6.96 16.46
C LEU A 147 -8.66 -7.48 17.90
N SER A 148 -8.14 -6.70 18.84
CA SER A 148 -8.13 -7.07 20.26
C SER A 148 -9.55 -7.28 20.83
N LEU A 149 -10.55 -6.54 20.33
CA LEU A 149 -11.96 -6.70 20.72
C LEU A 149 -12.57 -8.02 20.19
N TYR A 150 -11.97 -8.58 19.15
CA TYR A 150 -12.38 -9.86 18.58
C TYR A 150 -11.51 -11.03 19.07
N GLY A 151 -10.72 -10.82 20.13
CA GLY A 151 -9.88 -11.86 20.75
C GLY A 151 -8.54 -12.09 20.06
N HIS A 152 -8.11 -11.22 19.17
CA HIS A 152 -6.82 -11.29 18.50
C HIS A 152 -5.87 -10.24 19.06
N ASP A 153 -5.06 -10.60 20.08
CA ASP A 153 -4.03 -9.68 20.61
C ASP A 153 -2.87 -9.58 19.62
N LYS A 154 -2.83 -8.50 18.87
CA LYS A 154 -1.86 -8.22 17.83
C LYS A 154 -1.03 -6.98 18.17
N ARG A 155 0.20 -6.97 17.66
CA ARG A 155 1.14 -5.86 17.82
C ARG A 155 1.13 -4.97 16.59
N GLU A 156 1.47 -3.70 16.75
CA GLU A 156 1.62 -2.76 15.65
C GLU A 156 2.47 -3.34 14.50
N ARG A 157 3.64 -3.91 14.84
CA ARG A 157 4.56 -4.49 13.86
C ARG A 157 3.96 -5.65 13.08
N GLU A 158 3.26 -6.55 13.76
CA GLU A 158 2.60 -7.69 13.12
C GLU A 158 1.55 -7.20 12.11
N MET A 159 0.75 -6.23 12.52
CA MET A 159 -0.26 -5.65 11.64
C MET A 159 0.36 -4.88 10.47
N ALA A 160 1.43 -4.12 10.71
CA ALA A 160 2.13 -3.43 9.63
C ALA A 160 2.70 -4.40 8.59
N LEU A 161 3.21 -5.56 9.01
CA LEU A 161 3.69 -6.62 8.12
C LEU A 161 2.53 -7.27 7.35
N GLU A 162 1.46 -7.67 8.04
CA GLU A 162 0.31 -8.32 7.42
C GLU A 162 -0.45 -7.39 6.45
N LEU A 163 -0.48 -6.09 6.74
CA LEU A 163 -1.05 -5.05 5.88
C LEU A 163 -0.14 -4.66 4.71
N HIS A 164 1.12 -5.11 4.72
CA HIS A 164 2.13 -4.58 3.80
C HIS A 164 2.19 -3.04 3.84
N THR A 165 2.14 -2.46 5.06
CA THR A 165 2.20 -1.02 5.28
C THR A 165 3.44 -0.44 4.60
N LYS A 166 3.27 0.64 3.87
CA LYS A 166 4.34 1.33 3.16
C LYS A 166 4.71 2.63 3.88
N ILE A 167 5.78 3.26 3.44
CA ILE A 167 6.20 4.57 3.99
C ILE A 167 5.09 5.63 3.85
N ILE A 168 4.25 5.49 2.83
CA ILE A 168 3.09 6.36 2.59
C ILE A 168 1.83 5.93 3.37
N GLY A 169 1.93 4.88 4.20
CA GLY A 169 0.80 4.37 4.99
C GLY A 169 0.16 3.11 4.43
N THR A 170 -1.10 2.91 4.81
CA THR A 170 -1.94 1.76 4.47
C THR A 170 -3.27 2.25 3.90
N THR A 171 -3.74 1.61 2.86
CA THR A 171 -5.03 1.95 2.22
C THR A 171 -6.21 1.27 2.92
N ASN A 172 -7.42 1.83 2.77
CA ASN A 172 -8.66 1.20 3.23
C ASN A 172 -8.85 -0.21 2.63
N GLY A 173 -8.41 -0.44 1.39
CA GLY A 173 -8.46 -1.74 0.75
C GLY A 173 -7.64 -2.81 1.46
N GLN A 174 -6.44 -2.47 1.91
CA GLN A 174 -5.60 -3.37 2.71
C GLN A 174 -6.23 -3.68 4.07
N MET A 175 -6.83 -2.67 4.73
CA MET A 175 -7.54 -2.85 5.99
C MET A 175 -8.75 -3.78 5.82
N ARG A 176 -9.59 -3.58 4.80
CA ARG A 176 -10.73 -4.47 4.48
C ARG A 176 -10.30 -5.90 4.22
N TYR A 177 -9.23 -6.07 3.44
CA TYR A 177 -8.67 -7.40 3.17
C TYR A 177 -8.27 -8.10 4.46
N LEU A 178 -7.58 -7.39 5.36
CA LEU A 178 -7.13 -7.97 6.62
C LEU A 178 -8.31 -8.30 7.55
N LEU A 179 -9.29 -7.41 7.71
CA LEU A 179 -10.52 -7.68 8.45
C LEU A 179 -11.19 -8.97 7.96
N SER A 180 -11.27 -9.16 6.64
CA SER A 180 -11.84 -10.38 6.04
C SER A 180 -11.03 -11.63 6.35
N ARG A 181 -9.67 -11.55 6.39
CA ARG A 181 -8.81 -12.66 6.80
C ARG A 181 -9.03 -13.08 8.25
N TYR A 182 -9.40 -12.13 9.12
CA TYR A 182 -9.77 -12.38 10.51
C TYR A 182 -11.26 -12.71 10.71
N ASN A 183 -11.97 -12.99 9.59
CA ASN A 183 -13.41 -13.29 9.58
C ASN A 183 -14.27 -12.18 10.21
N ILE A 184 -13.80 -10.93 10.19
CA ILE A 184 -14.56 -9.78 10.64
C ILE A 184 -15.28 -9.20 9.42
N ARG A 185 -16.61 -9.14 9.48
CA ARG A 185 -17.42 -8.48 8.47
C ARG A 185 -17.21 -6.97 8.57
N TRP A 186 -17.31 -6.30 7.46
CA TRP A 186 -17.12 -4.87 7.40
C TRP A 186 -18.11 -4.21 6.43
N ARG A 187 -18.29 -2.91 6.58
CA ARG A 187 -19.05 -2.05 5.68
C ARG A 187 -18.33 -0.72 5.55
N ASP A 188 -18.21 -0.21 4.32
CA ASP A 188 -17.62 1.10 4.09
C ASP A 188 -18.54 2.21 4.61
N ILE A 189 -17.93 3.18 5.26
CA ILE A 189 -18.54 4.46 5.60
C ILE A 189 -18.14 5.44 4.47
N ASN A 190 -19.12 5.90 3.72
CA ASN A 190 -18.90 6.84 2.63
C ASN A 190 -20.11 7.79 2.50
N LYS A 191 -20.40 8.55 3.57
CA LYS A 191 -21.47 9.52 3.60
C LYS A 191 -21.10 10.71 4.46
N ARG A 192 -20.85 11.84 3.82
CA ARG A 192 -20.50 13.10 4.49
C ARG A 192 -21.57 13.67 5.45
N SER A 193 -22.80 13.16 5.39
CA SER A 193 -23.92 13.62 6.19
C SER A 193 -24.27 12.71 7.39
N LEU A 194 -23.47 11.68 7.66
CA LEU A 194 -23.71 10.78 8.79
C LEU A 194 -23.22 11.41 10.09
N SER A 195 -24.01 11.24 11.15
CA SER A 195 -23.53 11.41 12.51
C SER A 195 -22.70 10.17 12.92
N LEU A 196 -21.70 10.36 13.76
CA LEU A 196 -20.97 9.22 14.33
C LEU A 196 -21.89 8.33 15.20
N ALA A 197 -22.99 8.89 15.71
CA ALA A 197 -24.03 8.14 16.43
C ALA A 197 -24.73 7.07 15.54
N ASP A 198 -24.75 7.26 14.22
CA ASP A 198 -25.39 6.34 13.27
C ASP A 198 -24.42 5.20 12.86
N ILE A 199 -23.16 5.28 13.26
CA ILE A 199 -22.11 4.33 12.91
C ILE A 199 -22.07 3.20 13.92
N GLN A 200 -22.09 1.97 13.42
CA GLN A 200 -21.92 0.80 14.27
C GLN A 200 -20.47 0.66 14.71
N CYS A 201 -20.25 0.61 16.02
CA CYS A 201 -18.92 0.38 16.59
C CYS A 201 -18.64 -1.11 16.84
N PRO A 202 -17.35 -1.49 16.82
CA PRO A 202 -16.21 -0.63 16.54
C PRO A 202 -16.10 -0.26 15.06
N ALA A 203 -15.50 0.89 14.78
CA ALA A 203 -15.26 1.34 13.42
C ALA A 203 -13.88 1.99 13.27
N ILE A 204 -13.30 1.92 12.08
CA ILE A 204 -12.11 2.67 11.71
C ILE A 204 -12.58 3.95 11.05
N LEU A 205 -12.13 5.09 11.52
CA LEU A 205 -12.43 6.40 10.94
C LEU A 205 -11.18 6.96 10.26
N ASN A 206 -11.36 7.52 9.06
CA ASN A 206 -10.30 8.31 8.43
C ASN A 206 -10.51 9.77 8.84
N VAL A 207 -9.57 10.31 9.57
CA VAL A 207 -9.65 11.67 10.13
C VAL A 207 -8.48 12.53 9.63
N ASP A 208 -8.64 13.84 9.79
CA ASP A 208 -7.58 14.77 9.44
C ASP A 208 -6.39 14.62 10.39
N HIS A 209 -5.19 14.62 9.82
CA HIS A 209 -3.96 14.68 10.60
C HIS A 209 -3.41 16.11 10.57
N PRO A 210 -3.03 16.68 11.71
CA PRO A 210 -2.63 18.10 11.78
C PRO A 210 -1.42 18.47 10.91
N VAL A 211 -0.58 17.49 10.57
CA VAL A 211 0.64 17.71 9.77
C VAL A 211 0.51 17.15 8.35
N VAL A 212 -0.13 15.97 8.20
CA VAL A 212 -0.14 15.25 6.91
C VAL A 212 -1.29 15.70 6.02
N GLY A 213 -2.41 16.11 6.60
CA GLY A 213 -3.56 16.65 5.88
C GLY A 213 -4.85 15.87 6.06
N LYS A 214 -5.81 16.12 5.16
CA LYS A 214 -7.17 15.58 5.28
C LYS A 214 -7.20 14.05 5.11
N GLU A 215 -8.03 13.42 5.96
CA GLU A 215 -8.32 11.98 5.91
C GLU A 215 -7.07 11.07 5.88
N SER A 216 -5.96 11.58 6.42
CA SER A 216 -4.66 10.91 6.35
C SER A 216 -4.28 10.16 7.62
N HIS A 217 -5.19 10.12 8.62
CA HIS A 217 -4.98 9.42 9.87
C HIS A 217 -6.13 8.45 10.15
N ALA A 218 -5.79 7.26 10.64
CA ALA A 218 -6.76 6.25 11.02
C ALA A 218 -6.87 6.18 12.55
N VAL A 219 -8.10 6.24 13.07
CA VAL A 219 -8.41 6.07 14.50
C VAL A 219 -9.50 5.01 14.67
N ALA A 220 -9.58 4.39 15.86
CA ALA A 220 -10.64 3.46 16.19
C ALA A 220 -11.76 4.16 17.00
N TYR A 221 -12.96 4.20 16.45
CA TYR A 221 -14.17 4.54 17.19
C TYR A 221 -14.66 3.29 17.92
N MET A 222 -14.67 3.34 19.23
CA MET A 222 -14.93 2.18 20.08
C MET A 222 -16.37 2.09 20.55
N LYS A 223 -16.93 3.19 21.04
CA LYS A 223 -18.32 3.28 21.48
C LYS A 223 -18.78 4.71 21.67
N MET A 224 -20.08 4.91 21.69
CA MET A 224 -20.71 6.12 22.19
C MET A 224 -20.85 6.00 23.71
N LEU A 225 -20.32 6.98 24.43
CA LEU A 225 -20.41 7.06 25.92
C LEU A 225 -21.73 7.66 26.35
N ARG A 226 -22.12 8.76 25.73
CA ARG A 226 -23.38 9.46 25.84
C ARG A 226 -23.62 10.25 24.56
N GLU A 227 -24.82 10.80 24.41
CA GLU A 227 -25.12 11.62 23.24
C GLU A 227 -24.07 12.71 23.02
N GLY A 228 -23.47 12.73 21.81
CA GLY A 228 -22.42 13.66 21.42
C GLY A 228 -21.06 13.48 22.11
N SER A 229 -20.82 12.33 22.74
CA SER A 229 -19.53 11.99 23.36
C SER A 229 -19.10 10.58 22.98
N TYR A 230 -17.92 10.44 22.37
CA TYR A 230 -17.44 9.24 21.71
C TYR A 230 -16.09 8.81 22.24
N GLU A 231 -15.92 7.54 22.55
CA GLU A 231 -14.63 6.95 22.90
C GLU A 231 -13.86 6.61 21.63
N ILE A 232 -12.71 7.22 21.49
CA ILE A 232 -11.78 7.05 20.37
C ILE A 232 -10.46 6.50 20.91
N TRP A 233 -9.94 5.48 20.25
CA TRP A 233 -8.59 5.01 20.48
C TRP A 233 -7.73 5.53 19.34
N ASP A 234 -7.00 6.60 19.63
CA ASP A 234 -6.10 7.23 18.68
C ASP A 234 -4.71 6.62 18.81
N PRO A 235 -4.16 6.03 17.76
CA PRO A 235 -2.81 5.46 17.79
C PRO A 235 -1.69 6.49 18.06
N LEU A 236 -1.96 7.80 17.97
CA LEU A 236 -0.99 8.83 18.34
C LEU A 236 -0.97 9.14 19.83
N SER A 237 -2.12 9.18 20.46
CA SER A 237 -2.31 9.72 21.81
C SER A 237 -2.87 8.72 22.82
N GLY A 238 -3.48 7.64 22.37
CA GLY A 238 -4.10 6.63 23.23
C GLY A 238 -5.62 6.78 23.31
N LEU A 239 -6.20 6.56 24.51
CA LEU A 239 -7.63 6.67 24.73
C LEU A 239 -8.04 8.14 24.82
N GLU A 240 -8.97 8.54 23.99
CA GLU A 240 -9.53 9.90 23.97
C GLU A 240 -11.06 9.89 24.04
N VAL A 241 -11.62 11.00 24.50
CA VAL A 241 -13.05 11.26 24.45
C VAL A 241 -13.31 12.46 23.56
N TRP A 242 -13.90 12.22 22.40
CA TRP A 242 -14.20 13.29 21.45
C TRP A 242 -15.64 13.76 21.58
N SER A 243 -15.84 15.07 21.51
CA SER A 243 -17.16 15.69 21.41
C SER A 243 -17.69 15.61 19.98
N ALA A 244 -18.99 15.74 19.80
CA ALA A 244 -19.60 15.86 18.45
C ALA A 244 -18.98 17.03 17.65
N LYS A 245 -18.58 18.10 18.31
CA LYS A 245 -17.89 19.23 17.68
C LYS A 245 -16.51 18.81 17.17
N THR A 246 -15.71 18.15 17.97
CA THR A 246 -14.38 17.63 17.56
C THR A 246 -14.52 16.69 16.39
N VAL A 247 -15.49 15.75 16.44
CA VAL A 247 -15.75 14.82 15.33
C VAL A 247 -16.08 15.57 14.05
N ALA A 248 -16.96 16.58 14.10
CA ALA A 248 -17.35 17.37 12.92
C ALA A 248 -16.19 18.17 12.33
N GLU A 249 -15.19 18.52 13.12
CA GLU A 249 -13.99 19.24 12.67
C GLU A 249 -12.98 18.35 11.95
N VAL A 250 -12.83 17.09 12.39
CA VAL A 250 -11.73 16.21 11.89
C VAL A 250 -12.20 15.03 11.05
N TRP A 251 -13.49 14.66 11.10
CA TRP A 251 -14.00 13.50 10.37
C TRP A 251 -15.00 13.92 9.27
N HIS A 252 -14.77 13.45 8.07
CA HIS A 252 -15.54 13.84 6.88
C HIS A 252 -16.46 12.74 6.35
N GLY A 253 -16.79 11.74 7.19
CA GLY A 253 -17.74 10.69 6.85
C GLY A 253 -17.14 9.52 6.07
N THR A 254 -15.85 9.26 6.21
CA THR A 254 -15.16 8.13 5.59
C THR A 254 -14.57 7.19 6.62
N GLY A 255 -14.55 5.88 6.31
CA GLY A 255 -14.03 4.86 7.21
C GLY A 255 -14.57 3.48 6.93
N ILE A 256 -14.47 2.59 7.92
CA ILE A 256 -14.87 1.18 7.82
C ILE A 256 -15.53 0.76 9.13
N GLU A 257 -16.81 0.39 9.11
CA GLU A 257 -17.46 -0.29 10.23
C GLU A 257 -16.98 -1.73 10.31
N CYS A 258 -16.68 -2.19 11.53
CA CYS A 258 -16.29 -3.55 11.82
C CYS A 258 -17.46 -4.28 12.49
N LEU A 259 -18.15 -5.14 11.74
CA LEU A 259 -19.40 -5.75 12.16
C LEU A 259 -19.14 -7.08 12.88
N PRO A 260 -19.78 -7.33 14.04
CA PRO A 260 -19.68 -8.65 14.68
C PRO A 260 -20.19 -9.75 13.77
N ASN A 261 -19.54 -10.90 13.85
CA ASN A 261 -20.09 -12.08 13.18
C ASN A 261 -21.47 -12.41 13.76
N LYS A 262 -22.46 -12.66 12.89
CA LYS A 262 -23.72 -13.24 13.37
C LYS A 262 -23.37 -14.59 14.00
N LYS A 263 -23.65 -14.71 15.29
CA LYS A 263 -23.62 -16.00 15.98
C LYS A 263 -24.64 -16.94 15.34
#